data_bb27aadabc4488a713356d65ee888dd6
#
_entry.id   bb27aadabc4488a713356d65ee888dd6
#
_cell.length_a   1.000
_cell.length_b   1.000
_cell.length_c   1.000
_cell.angle_alpha   90.00
_cell.angle_beta   90.00
_cell.angle_gamma   90.00
#
_symmetry.space_group_name_H-M   'P 1'
#
loop_
_entity.id
_entity.type
_entity.pdbx_description
1 polymer ?
#
loop_
_entity_poly.entity_id
_entity_poly.type
_entity_poly.pdbx_seq_one_letter_code
_entity_poly.pdbx_strand_id
1 'polypeptide(L)'
;QVSSRGLGDVYKRQVIDLTEDSKTQIIGQKFLPKINEGDFRVLVIDGEPFEYCLARIPKDGSFLGNLAQGGKGVAKKITSNQREIAKKVGARLKSENILFAGIDIIDDKLTEINITSPTCAVEIFDQTGENPITKIFDSL
;
A
#
# COMPACT_ATOMS: atom_id res chain seq x y z
N GLN A 1 3.66 -13.93 -35.52
CA GLN A 1 4.30 -12.65 -35.12
C GLN A 1 3.21 -11.62 -34.92
N VAL A 2 2.83 -11.37 -33.66
CA VAL A 2 1.97 -10.22 -33.34
C VAL A 2 2.87 -8.99 -33.42
N SER A 3 2.63 -8.18 -34.45
CA SER A 3 3.38 -6.95 -34.68
C SER A 3 3.31 -6.02 -33.46
N SER A 4 4.46 -5.51 -33.01
CA SER A 4 4.56 -4.53 -31.91
C SER A 4 3.72 -3.26 -32.10
N ARG A 5 3.25 -3.00 -33.34
CA ARG A 5 2.30 -1.92 -33.64
C ARG A 5 0.89 -2.20 -33.12
N GLY A 6 0.45 -3.46 -33.05
CA GLY A 6 -0.90 -3.80 -32.57
C GLY A 6 -1.12 -3.62 -31.08
N LEU A 7 -0.08 -3.83 -30.27
CA LEU A 7 -0.17 -3.63 -28.81
C LEU A 7 -0.35 -2.14 -28.42
N GLY A 8 0.40 -1.24 -29.07
CA GLY A 8 0.27 0.20 -28.82
C GLY A 8 -1.12 0.74 -29.16
N ASP A 9 -1.76 0.23 -30.19
CA ASP A 9 -3.11 0.66 -30.60
C ASP A 9 -4.19 0.13 -29.65
N VAL A 10 -4.01 -1.07 -29.09
CA VAL A 10 -4.91 -1.64 -28.07
C VAL A 10 -4.88 -0.78 -26.80
N TYR A 11 -3.68 -0.44 -26.29
CA TYR A 11 -3.56 0.40 -25.09
C TYR A 11 -4.09 1.81 -25.31
N LYS A 12 -3.86 2.43 -26.46
CA LYS A 12 -4.43 3.73 -26.81
C LYS A 12 -5.95 3.69 -26.78
N ARG A 13 -6.55 2.65 -27.36
CA ARG A 13 -8.01 2.48 -27.38
C ARG A 13 -8.56 2.31 -25.96
N GLN A 14 -7.90 1.51 -25.12
CA GLN A 14 -8.28 1.37 -23.70
C GLN A 14 -8.23 2.69 -22.94
N VAL A 15 -7.21 3.53 -23.16
CA VAL A 15 -7.12 4.85 -22.53
C VAL A 15 -8.25 5.76 -23.01
N ILE A 16 -8.56 5.77 -24.31
CA ILE A 16 -9.66 6.55 -24.87
C ILE A 16 -11.00 6.11 -24.26
N ASP A 17 -11.25 4.80 -24.17
CA ASP A 17 -12.47 4.25 -23.59
C ASP A 17 -12.59 4.59 -22.10
N LEU A 18 -11.51 4.42 -21.30
CA LEU A 18 -11.49 4.74 -19.88
C LEU A 18 -11.64 6.23 -19.58
N THR A 19 -11.17 7.09 -20.48
CA THR A 19 -11.27 8.54 -20.34
C THR A 19 -12.54 9.11 -20.97
N GLU A 20 -13.42 8.27 -21.50
CA GLU A 20 -14.61 8.70 -22.26
C GLU A 20 -14.25 9.77 -23.32
N ASP A 21 -13.26 9.44 -24.15
CA ASP A 21 -12.70 10.37 -25.13
C ASP A 21 -12.18 11.68 -24.51
N SER A 22 -11.39 11.55 -23.45
CA SER A 22 -10.76 12.65 -22.70
C SER A 22 -11.74 13.54 -21.89
N LYS A 23 -12.95 13.08 -21.63
CA LYS A 23 -13.93 13.77 -20.78
C LYS A 23 -13.78 13.43 -19.30
N THR A 24 -13.25 12.23 -19.00
CA THR A 24 -13.06 11.75 -17.63
C THR A 24 -11.57 11.70 -17.29
N GLN A 25 -11.20 12.27 -16.14
CA GLN A 25 -9.83 12.19 -15.63
C GLN A 25 -9.56 10.83 -15.06
N ILE A 26 -8.39 10.26 -15.39
CA ILE A 26 -7.89 9.00 -14.81
C ILE A 26 -6.49 9.20 -14.24
N ILE A 27 -6.12 8.35 -13.29
CA ILE A 27 -4.77 8.30 -12.75
C ILE A 27 -4.00 7.18 -13.45
N GLY A 28 -2.89 7.52 -14.09
CA GLY A 28 -1.94 6.56 -14.66
C GLY A 28 -0.73 6.41 -13.74
N GLN A 29 -0.44 5.20 -13.29
CA GLN A 29 0.72 4.89 -12.45
C GLN A 29 1.62 3.85 -13.11
N LYS A 30 2.93 3.95 -12.85
CA LYS A 30 3.87 2.92 -13.28
C LYS A 30 3.55 1.62 -12.57
N PHE A 31 3.38 0.54 -13.32
CA PHE A 31 3.22 -0.79 -12.75
C PHE A 31 4.49 -1.23 -12.00
N LEU A 32 4.30 -1.77 -10.80
CA LEU A 32 5.37 -2.27 -9.93
C LEU A 32 5.29 -3.81 -9.92
N PRO A 33 6.15 -4.52 -10.68
CA PRO A 33 6.06 -5.99 -10.81
C PRO A 33 6.19 -6.74 -9.48
N LYS A 34 6.88 -6.14 -8.50
CA LYS A 34 7.06 -6.74 -7.17
C LYS A 34 5.80 -6.76 -6.31
N ILE A 35 4.66 -6.29 -6.82
CA ILE A 35 3.35 -6.51 -6.19
C ILE A 35 3.11 -8.00 -5.88
N ASN A 36 3.69 -8.91 -6.67
CA ASN A 36 3.59 -10.35 -6.44
C ASN A 36 4.29 -10.80 -5.14
N GLU A 37 5.26 -10.04 -4.63
CA GLU A 37 5.91 -10.26 -3.34
C GLU A 37 5.09 -9.72 -2.18
N GLY A 38 4.14 -8.87 -2.46
CA GLY A 38 3.18 -8.24 -1.56
C GLY A 38 3.14 -6.72 -1.66
N ASP A 39 2.01 -6.20 -1.27
CA ASP A 39 1.76 -4.81 -0.92
C ASP A 39 1.81 -4.69 0.60
N PHE A 40 2.78 -3.97 1.13
CA PHE A 40 3.10 -3.97 2.55
C PHE A 40 2.42 -2.78 3.24
N ARG A 41 1.38 -3.05 4.04
CA ARG A 41 0.76 -2.06 4.93
C ARG A 41 1.60 -1.88 6.18
N VAL A 42 2.26 -0.74 6.31
CA VAL A 42 2.98 -0.31 7.51
C VAL A 42 2.12 0.68 8.27
N LEU A 43 1.90 0.45 9.56
CA LEU A 43 1.21 1.39 10.44
C LEU A 43 2.21 2.41 10.99
N VAL A 44 1.82 3.68 10.97
CA VAL A 44 2.60 4.80 11.51
C VAL A 44 1.78 5.44 12.63
N ILE A 45 2.38 5.54 13.82
CA ILE A 45 1.73 6.01 15.04
C ILE A 45 2.61 7.09 15.65
N ASP A 46 2.06 8.26 15.88
CA ASP A 46 2.77 9.45 16.38
C ASP A 46 4.09 9.72 15.62
N GLY A 47 4.07 9.53 14.31
CA GLY A 47 5.22 9.74 13.44
C GLY A 47 6.21 8.56 13.38
N GLU A 48 6.04 7.52 14.20
CA GLU A 48 6.93 6.36 14.24
C GLU A 48 6.29 5.12 13.57
N PRO A 49 7.04 4.37 12.76
CA PRO A 49 6.54 3.13 12.18
C PRO A 49 6.42 2.03 13.24
N PHE A 50 5.31 1.31 13.20
CA PHE A 50 5.15 0.09 13.99
C PHE A 50 6.16 -0.98 13.53
N GLU A 51 6.55 -1.88 14.43
CA GLU A 51 7.61 -2.87 14.15
C GLU A 51 7.20 -3.92 13.12
N TYR A 52 5.91 -4.19 13.01
CA TYR A 52 5.36 -5.16 12.08
C TYR A 52 4.49 -4.47 11.03
N CYS A 53 4.50 -5.03 9.83
CA CYS A 53 3.59 -4.67 8.73
C CYS A 53 2.77 -5.89 8.33
N LEU A 54 1.70 -5.66 7.58
CA LEU A 54 0.95 -6.73 6.94
C LEU A 54 1.31 -6.78 5.44
N ALA A 55 1.97 -7.86 5.02
CA ALA A 55 2.17 -8.17 3.61
C ALA A 55 0.85 -8.71 3.04
N ARG A 56 0.23 -7.96 2.14
CA ARG A 56 -0.98 -8.34 1.41
C ARG A 56 -0.56 -8.95 0.08
N ILE A 57 -0.54 -10.28 0.04
CA ILE A 57 -0.08 -11.03 -1.13
C ILE A 57 -1.28 -11.27 -2.05
N PRO A 58 -1.23 -10.82 -3.31
CA PRO A 58 -2.29 -11.07 -4.26
C PRO A 58 -2.54 -12.57 -4.45
N LYS A 59 -3.78 -12.92 -4.76
CA LYS A 59 -4.10 -14.28 -5.22
C LYS A 59 -3.49 -14.49 -6.61
N ASP A 60 -3.10 -15.73 -6.90
CA ASP A 60 -2.53 -16.10 -8.21
C ASP A 60 -3.36 -15.54 -9.38
N GLY A 61 -2.68 -14.84 -10.29
CA GLY A 61 -3.30 -14.19 -11.44
C GLY A 61 -3.97 -12.84 -11.18
N SER A 62 -3.92 -12.32 -9.93
CA SER A 62 -4.40 -10.98 -9.57
C SER A 62 -3.22 -10.04 -9.32
N PHE A 63 -3.41 -8.76 -9.63
CA PHE A 63 -2.48 -7.68 -9.28
C PHE A 63 -2.98 -6.84 -8.09
N LEU A 64 -4.06 -7.27 -7.43
CA LEU A 64 -4.67 -6.54 -6.33
C LEU A 64 -4.34 -7.25 -5.01
N GLY A 65 -3.54 -6.58 -4.17
CA GLY A 65 -3.17 -7.04 -2.82
C GLY A 65 -4.29 -6.89 -1.77
N ASN A 66 -5.51 -6.50 -2.19
CA ASN A 66 -6.58 -6.23 -1.26
C ASN A 66 -7.12 -7.53 -0.62
N LEU A 67 -7.08 -7.62 0.72
CA LEU A 67 -7.59 -8.76 1.50
C LEU A 67 -9.08 -9.04 1.23
N ALA A 68 -9.89 -8.00 1.02
CA ALA A 68 -11.31 -8.15 0.70
C ALA A 68 -11.57 -8.89 -0.61
N GLN A 69 -10.57 -9.00 -1.48
CA GLN A 69 -10.65 -9.73 -2.75
C GLN A 69 -9.96 -11.10 -2.69
N GLY A 70 -9.72 -11.62 -1.49
CA GLY A 70 -9.17 -12.96 -1.28
C GLY A 70 -7.63 -13.03 -1.26
N GLY A 71 -6.94 -11.89 -1.16
CA GLY A 71 -5.51 -11.84 -0.88
C GLY A 71 -5.17 -12.42 0.49
N LYS A 72 -3.95 -12.94 0.65
CA LYS A 72 -3.44 -13.46 1.93
C LYS A 72 -2.67 -12.39 2.67
N GLY A 73 -3.11 -12.08 3.90
CA GLY A 73 -2.39 -11.19 4.82
C GLY A 73 -1.39 -11.96 5.67
N VAL A 74 -0.11 -11.58 5.64
CA VAL A 74 0.95 -12.18 6.46
C VAL A 74 1.68 -11.07 7.21
N ALA A 75 1.65 -11.12 8.54
CA ALA A 75 2.40 -10.19 9.37
C ALA A 75 3.91 -10.48 9.27
N LYS A 76 4.71 -9.44 9.09
CA LYS A 76 6.17 -9.51 8.99
C LYS A 76 6.82 -8.33 9.71
N LYS A 77 8.03 -8.51 10.22
CA LYS A 77 8.84 -7.37 10.67
C LYS A 77 9.16 -6.46 9.48
N ILE A 78 9.06 -5.14 9.70
CA ILE A 78 9.41 -4.17 8.66
C ILE A 78 10.91 -4.23 8.37
N THR A 79 11.25 -4.10 7.09
CA THR A 79 12.64 -3.99 6.64
C THR A 79 13.24 -2.62 6.97
N SER A 80 14.57 -2.50 6.92
CA SER A 80 15.25 -1.21 7.12
C SER A 80 14.78 -0.16 6.11
N ASN A 81 14.55 -0.55 4.86
CA ASN A 81 14.07 0.35 3.81
C ASN A 81 12.63 0.79 4.07
N GLN A 82 11.73 -0.12 4.43
CA GLN A 82 10.35 0.21 4.81
C GLN A 82 10.33 1.16 6.02
N ARG A 83 11.19 0.92 7.02
CA ARG A 83 11.34 1.80 8.18
C ARG A 83 11.80 3.20 7.79
N GLU A 84 12.76 3.33 6.87
CA GLU A 84 13.24 4.62 6.40
C GLU A 84 12.15 5.41 5.68
N ILE A 85 11.41 4.76 4.76
CA ILE A 85 10.27 5.35 4.06
C ILE A 85 9.22 5.81 5.07
N ALA A 86 8.85 4.91 6.00
CA ALA A 86 7.82 5.19 6.99
C ALA A 86 8.20 6.33 7.95
N LYS A 87 9.46 6.44 8.34
CA LYS A 87 9.95 7.58 9.16
C LYS A 87 9.87 8.90 8.42
N LYS A 88 10.23 8.94 7.13
CA LYS A 88 10.11 10.16 6.31
C LYS A 88 8.65 10.62 6.21
N VAL A 89 7.74 9.68 5.96
CA VAL A 89 6.29 9.98 5.94
C VAL A 89 5.80 10.36 7.33
N GLY A 90 6.21 9.62 8.36
CA GLY A 90 5.83 9.84 9.75
C GLY A 90 6.19 11.24 10.26
N ALA A 91 7.37 11.73 9.92
CA ALA A 91 7.77 13.11 10.25
C ALA A 91 6.80 14.15 9.68
N ARG A 92 6.32 13.94 8.44
CA ARG A 92 5.32 14.80 7.82
C ARG A 92 3.95 14.66 8.49
N LEU A 93 3.50 13.44 8.74
CA LEU A 93 2.23 13.18 9.42
C LEU A 93 2.19 13.85 10.80
N LYS A 94 3.27 13.74 11.58
CA LYS A 94 3.40 14.36 12.90
C LYS A 94 3.34 15.88 12.81
N SER A 95 3.97 16.50 11.81
CA SER A 95 3.90 17.96 11.60
C SER A 95 2.49 18.45 11.23
N GLU A 96 1.64 17.56 10.70
CA GLU A 96 0.23 17.82 10.38
C GLU A 96 -0.74 17.41 11.51
N ASN A 97 -0.22 17.01 12.69
CA ASN A 97 -0.98 16.49 13.83
C ASN A 97 -1.81 15.22 13.49
N ILE A 98 -1.31 14.40 12.59
CA ILE A 98 -1.92 13.12 12.23
C ILE A 98 -1.28 12.02 13.09
N LEU A 99 -2.01 11.55 14.09
CA LEU A 99 -1.54 10.58 15.06
C LEU A 99 -1.41 9.17 14.47
N PHE A 100 -2.31 8.77 13.58
CA PHE A 100 -2.38 7.40 13.07
C PHE A 100 -2.60 7.36 11.57
N ALA A 101 -1.76 6.60 10.88
CA ALA A 101 -1.86 6.37 9.44
C ALA A 101 -1.44 4.96 9.06
N GLY A 102 -1.92 4.49 7.92
CA GLY A 102 -1.42 3.32 7.23
C GLY A 102 -0.76 3.75 5.93
N ILE A 103 0.45 3.29 5.69
CA ILE A 103 1.14 3.52 4.42
C ILE A 103 1.34 2.21 3.68
N ASP A 104 1.22 2.25 2.37
CA ASP A 104 1.40 1.09 1.51
C ASP A 104 2.71 1.21 0.74
N ILE A 105 3.47 0.12 0.75
CA ILE A 105 4.79 0.05 0.14
C ILE A 105 4.87 -1.20 -0.73
N ILE A 106 5.19 -1.01 -2.00
CA ILE A 106 5.52 -2.09 -2.93
C ILE A 106 6.99 -1.94 -3.30
N ASP A 107 7.81 -2.99 -3.04
CA ASP A 107 9.26 -2.95 -3.19
C ASP A 107 9.87 -1.84 -2.30
N ASP A 108 10.42 -0.80 -2.92
CA ASP A 108 11.00 0.39 -2.30
C ASP A 108 10.20 1.67 -2.58
N LYS A 109 8.93 1.54 -2.97
CA LYS A 109 8.07 2.65 -3.37
C LYS A 109 6.87 2.79 -2.45
N LEU A 110 6.71 3.99 -1.90
CA LEU A 110 5.46 4.41 -1.27
C LEU A 110 4.38 4.52 -2.37
N THR A 111 3.26 3.85 -2.18
CA THR A 111 2.15 3.82 -3.15
C THR A 111 0.90 4.52 -2.65
N GLU A 112 0.65 4.49 -1.32
CA GLU A 112 -0.53 5.09 -0.71
C GLU A 112 -0.24 5.57 0.71
N ILE A 113 -0.95 6.61 1.13
CA ILE A 113 -1.04 7.07 2.52
C ILE A 113 -2.51 7.13 2.90
N ASN A 114 -2.95 6.31 3.85
CA ASN A 114 -4.31 6.29 4.35
C ASN A 114 -4.34 6.89 5.77
N ILE A 115 -5.01 8.05 5.91
CA ILE A 115 -5.15 8.78 7.17
C ILE A 115 -6.58 8.76 7.72
N THR A 116 -7.53 8.22 6.96
CA THR A 116 -8.95 8.24 7.35
C THR A 116 -9.32 7.02 8.18
N SER A 117 -9.00 5.84 7.67
CA SER A 117 -9.41 4.57 8.27
C SER A 117 -8.37 3.48 7.98
N PRO A 118 -7.13 3.59 8.50
CA PRO A 118 -6.13 2.56 8.28
C PRO A 118 -6.55 1.25 8.92
N THR A 119 -6.47 0.18 8.14
CA THR A 119 -6.78 -1.19 8.53
C THR A 119 -5.51 -1.99 8.78
N CYS A 120 -5.65 -3.28 9.12
CA CYS A 120 -4.60 -4.27 9.34
C CYS A 120 -4.02 -4.34 10.77
N ALA A 121 -4.51 -3.53 11.71
CA ALA A 121 -4.05 -3.59 13.10
C ALA A 121 -4.45 -4.91 13.78
N VAL A 122 -5.66 -5.40 13.50
CA VAL A 122 -6.19 -6.66 14.06
C VAL A 122 -5.40 -7.85 13.53
N GLU A 123 -5.19 -7.90 12.21
CA GLU A 123 -4.46 -8.99 11.55
C GLU A 123 -2.99 -9.06 12.00
N ILE A 124 -2.37 -7.91 12.28
CA ILE A 124 -1.02 -7.85 12.84
C ILE A 124 -1.03 -8.38 14.27
N PHE A 125 -1.96 -7.94 15.12
CA PHE A 125 -2.08 -8.39 16.50
C PHE A 125 -2.31 -9.89 16.59
N ASP A 126 -3.27 -10.42 15.83
CA ASP A 126 -3.63 -11.84 15.84
C ASP A 126 -2.45 -12.75 15.45
N GLN A 127 -1.56 -12.29 14.57
CA GLN A 127 -0.42 -13.07 14.10
C GLN A 127 0.86 -12.87 14.91
N THR A 128 1.01 -11.74 15.60
CA THR A 128 2.27 -11.40 16.29
C THR A 128 2.14 -11.33 17.80
N GLY A 129 0.93 -11.11 18.32
CA GLY A 129 0.68 -10.76 19.73
C GLY A 129 1.01 -9.29 20.08
N GLU A 130 1.57 -8.53 19.14
CA GLU A 130 1.93 -7.14 19.32
C GLU A 130 0.77 -6.23 18.88
N ASN A 131 0.21 -5.46 19.81
CA ASN A 131 -0.98 -4.67 19.55
C ASN A 131 -0.63 -3.23 19.13
N PRO A 132 -0.84 -2.85 17.85
CA PRO A 132 -0.58 -1.47 17.41
C PRO A 132 -1.45 -0.43 18.12
N ILE A 133 -2.65 -0.81 18.55
CA ILE A 133 -3.62 0.12 19.14
C ILE A 133 -3.15 0.62 20.51
N THR A 134 -2.44 -0.20 21.29
CA THR A 134 -1.87 0.26 22.58
C THR A 134 -0.92 1.43 22.38
N LYS A 135 -0.13 1.42 21.30
CA LYS A 135 0.78 2.52 20.97
C LYS A 135 0.06 3.85 20.69
N ILE A 136 -1.17 3.79 20.17
CA ILE A 136 -1.98 4.98 19.94
C ILE A 136 -2.37 5.59 21.29
N PHE A 137 -2.84 4.77 22.25
CA PHE A 137 -3.22 5.24 23.59
C PHE A 137 -2.02 5.73 24.39
N ASP A 138 -0.85 5.12 24.23
CA ASP A 138 0.39 5.56 24.89
C ASP A 138 0.88 6.92 24.37
N SER A 139 0.40 7.36 23.21
CA SER A 139 0.79 8.62 22.55
C SER A 139 -0.18 9.78 22.80
N LEU A 140 -1.33 9.52 23.47
CA LEU A 140 -2.34 10.52 23.83
C LEU A 140 -2.04 11.14 25.20
#